data_d58d5b13b13a0f726291bbb8a23ed404
#
_entry.id   d58d5b13b13a0f726291bbb8a23ed404
#
_cell.length_a   1.000
_cell.length_b   1.000
_cell.length_c   1.000
_cell.angle_alpha   90.00
_cell.angle_beta   90.00
_cell.angle_gamma   90.00
#
_symmetry.space_group_name_H-M   'P 1'
#
loop_
_entity.id
_entity.type
_entity.pdbx_description
1 polymer ?
#
loop_
_entity_poly.entity_id
_entity_poly.type
_entity_poly.pdbx_seq_one_letter_code
_entity_poly.pdbx_strand_id
1 'polypeptide(L)'
;MVLPGGRNWRSDIWHSRFPFSKRGKQFSDRWKLKLPVFGPLIHKICMSRFARTFAQLIRSGVPILEVLDIVGGASGNHVIEQGIKSVSEDVEKGDNLSVAMSKKAIFPPMLLRMVSAGEATGKIDNMLEKMADFWDEEIEAMLDALTSLIEPMLIVFLGVIVGGIVIAMFLPIFKLNEVVSQNSSGH
;
A
#
# COMPACT_ATOMS: atom_id res chain seq x y z
N MET A 1 -5.19 34.49 50.18
CA MET A 1 -5.46 35.01 48.84
C MET A 1 -4.75 34.11 47.84
N VAL A 2 -5.45 33.09 47.33
CA VAL A 2 -4.91 31.99 46.51
C VAL A 2 -5.30 32.29 45.08
N LEU A 3 -4.32 32.40 44.18
CA LEU A 3 -4.56 32.52 42.76
C LEU A 3 -4.66 31.13 42.14
N PRO A 4 -5.65 30.82 41.29
CA PRO A 4 -5.80 29.53 40.62
C PRO A 4 -5.10 29.46 39.27
N GLY A 5 -4.33 28.38 39.10
CA GLY A 5 -4.34 27.54 37.90
C GLY A 5 -3.79 28.13 36.61
N GLY A 6 -2.49 27.94 36.38
CA GLY A 6 -1.92 27.92 35.03
C GLY A 6 -2.42 26.70 34.24
N ARG A 7 -3.33 26.88 33.30
CA ARG A 7 -3.73 25.89 32.33
C ARG A 7 -2.59 25.67 31.34
N ASN A 8 -1.98 24.50 31.40
CA ASN A 8 -1.01 24.02 30.40
C ASN A 8 -1.72 23.74 29.07
N TRP A 9 -1.90 24.76 28.25
CA TRP A 9 -2.52 24.66 26.92
C TRP A 9 -1.57 24.10 25.84
N ARG A 10 -0.33 23.72 26.21
CA ARG A 10 0.67 23.13 25.28
C ARG A 10 0.54 21.62 25.08
N SER A 11 -0.25 20.91 25.89
CA SER A 11 -0.43 19.47 25.80
C SER A 11 -1.64 19.02 24.96
N ASP A 12 -2.57 19.91 24.64
CA ASP A 12 -3.82 19.53 23.99
C ASP A 12 -3.80 19.59 22.45
N ILE A 13 -2.70 20.06 21.84
CA ILE A 13 -2.63 20.23 20.39
C ILE A 13 -2.13 18.94 19.67
N TRP A 14 -1.65 17.93 20.39
CA TRP A 14 -1.07 16.74 19.75
C TRP A 14 -1.96 15.51 19.76
N HIS A 15 -3.21 15.62 20.17
CA HIS A 15 -4.17 14.51 20.16
C HIS A 15 -5.39 14.70 19.25
N SER A 16 -5.39 15.66 18.31
CA SER A 16 -6.37 15.61 17.24
C SER A 16 -5.96 14.57 16.18
N ARG A 17 -5.87 13.29 16.59
CA ARG A 17 -6.01 12.17 15.69
C ARG A 17 -7.41 12.27 15.10
N PHE A 18 -7.51 12.67 13.85
CA PHE A 18 -8.71 12.49 13.03
C PHE A 18 -9.27 11.09 13.30
N PRO A 19 -10.49 10.96 13.77
CA PRO A 19 -11.15 9.67 13.84
C PRO A 19 -11.53 9.28 12.41
N PHE A 20 -10.59 8.75 11.65
CA PHE A 20 -10.94 8.04 10.44
C PHE A 20 -11.77 6.84 10.90
N SER A 21 -13.08 6.96 10.77
CA SER A 21 -14.07 5.96 11.18
C SER A 21 -13.59 4.58 10.77
N LYS A 22 -13.56 3.62 11.72
CA LYS A 22 -13.17 2.22 11.47
C LYS A 22 -13.90 1.62 10.25
N ARG A 23 -15.12 2.05 9.97
CA ARG A 23 -15.91 1.69 8.77
C ARG A 23 -15.34 2.27 7.47
N GLY A 24 -14.75 3.46 7.48
CA GLY A 24 -14.12 4.06 6.30
C GLY A 24 -12.82 3.35 5.91
N LYS A 25 -12.01 2.91 6.87
CA LYS A 25 -10.80 2.09 6.62
C LYS A 25 -11.15 0.76 5.97
N GLN A 26 -12.17 0.05 6.49
CA GLN A 26 -12.60 -1.25 5.95
C GLN A 26 -13.04 -1.17 4.48
N PHE A 27 -13.72 -0.10 4.09
CA PHE A 27 -14.17 0.10 2.71
C PHE A 27 -13.00 0.50 1.79
N SER A 28 -12.14 1.39 2.25
CA SER A 28 -10.95 1.84 1.52
C SER A 28 -9.96 0.68 1.29
N ASP A 29 -9.72 -0.18 2.29
CA ASP A 29 -8.76 -1.28 2.20
C ASP A 29 -9.22 -2.40 1.25
N ARG A 30 -10.53 -2.66 1.17
CA ARG A 30 -11.10 -3.56 0.16
C ARG A 30 -10.99 -3.02 -1.26
N TRP A 31 -11.14 -1.71 -1.45
CA TRP A 31 -11.04 -1.07 -2.77
C TRP A 31 -9.59 -0.99 -3.25
N LYS A 32 -8.64 -0.73 -2.36
CA LYS A 32 -7.20 -0.69 -2.69
C LYS A 32 -6.70 -2.03 -3.23
N LEU A 33 -7.20 -3.15 -2.69
CA LEU A 33 -6.87 -4.50 -3.18
C LEU A 33 -7.55 -4.86 -4.51
N LYS A 34 -8.60 -4.12 -4.92
CA LYS A 34 -9.33 -4.35 -6.18
C LYS A 34 -8.82 -3.53 -7.37
N LEU A 35 -7.95 -2.55 -7.16
CA LEU A 35 -7.35 -1.80 -8.25
C LEU A 35 -6.38 -2.69 -9.03
N PRO A 36 -6.50 -2.78 -10.40
CA PRO A 36 -5.80 -3.79 -11.19
C PRO A 36 -4.27 -3.68 -11.14
N VAL A 37 -3.71 -2.52 -10.81
CA VAL A 37 -2.25 -2.29 -10.72
C VAL A 37 -1.79 -2.18 -9.26
N PHE A 38 -2.52 -1.47 -8.43
CA PHE A 38 -2.14 -1.20 -7.04
C PHE A 38 -2.52 -2.33 -6.07
N GLY A 39 -3.55 -3.13 -6.40
CA GLY A 39 -4.00 -4.23 -5.55
C GLY A 39 -2.92 -5.28 -5.31
N PRO A 40 -2.31 -5.86 -6.35
CA PRO A 40 -1.21 -6.82 -6.21
C PRO A 40 0.00 -6.24 -5.47
N LEU A 41 0.36 -4.98 -5.74
CA LEU A 41 1.47 -4.30 -5.07
C LEU A 41 1.22 -4.16 -3.56
N ILE A 42 0.06 -3.65 -3.17
CA ILE A 42 -0.31 -3.49 -1.75
C ILE A 42 -0.34 -4.83 -1.05
N HIS A 43 -0.88 -5.87 -1.69
CA HIS A 43 -0.92 -7.21 -1.13
C HIS A 43 0.50 -7.75 -0.88
N LYS A 44 1.43 -7.61 -1.84
CA LYS A 44 2.83 -8.03 -1.69
C LYS A 44 3.53 -7.27 -0.56
N ILE A 45 3.34 -5.94 -0.48
CA ILE A 45 3.88 -5.12 0.61
C ILE A 45 3.39 -5.61 1.98
N CYS A 46 2.10 -5.92 2.10
CA CYS A 46 1.55 -6.44 3.35
C CYS A 46 2.12 -7.83 3.69
N MET A 47 2.28 -8.70 2.69
CA MET A 47 2.84 -10.04 2.87
C MET A 47 4.34 -10.02 3.19
N SER A 48 5.12 -9.14 2.56
CA SER A 48 6.54 -8.94 2.89
C SER A 48 6.69 -8.47 4.35
N ARG A 49 5.93 -7.46 4.77
CA ARG A 49 5.93 -6.99 6.17
C ARG A 49 5.53 -8.07 7.14
N PHE A 50 4.48 -8.83 6.83
CA PHE A 50 4.04 -9.97 7.63
C PHE A 50 5.19 -10.96 7.78
N ALA A 51 5.79 -11.44 6.68
CA ALA A 51 6.82 -12.47 6.70
C ALA A 51 8.08 -12.00 7.45
N ARG A 52 8.52 -10.77 7.22
CA ARG A 52 9.69 -10.18 7.88
C ARG A 52 9.48 -10.00 9.38
N THR A 53 8.35 -9.44 9.79
CA THR A 53 8.05 -9.24 11.21
C THR A 53 7.87 -10.58 11.91
N PHE A 54 7.19 -11.52 11.29
CA PHE A 54 7.01 -12.87 11.82
C PHE A 54 8.35 -13.59 12.04
N ALA A 55 9.24 -13.56 11.01
CA ALA A 55 10.57 -14.15 11.10
C ALA A 55 11.40 -13.56 12.25
N GLN A 56 11.39 -12.24 12.39
CA GLN A 56 12.12 -11.54 13.45
C GLN A 56 11.62 -11.91 14.84
N LEU A 57 10.30 -11.96 15.05
CA LEU A 57 9.72 -12.29 16.35
C LEU A 57 9.95 -13.75 16.74
N ILE A 58 9.79 -14.70 15.80
CA ILE A 58 10.11 -16.12 16.04
C ILE A 58 11.60 -16.29 16.38
N ARG A 59 12.50 -15.62 15.64
CA ARG A 59 13.94 -15.65 15.94
C ARG A 59 14.28 -15.11 17.32
N SER A 60 13.49 -14.14 17.82
CA SER A 60 13.62 -13.59 19.16
C SER A 60 13.01 -14.48 20.25
N GLY A 61 12.41 -15.63 19.89
CA GLY A 61 11.83 -16.57 20.84
C GLY A 61 10.43 -16.21 21.31
N VAL A 62 9.74 -15.30 20.64
CA VAL A 62 8.35 -14.94 20.97
C VAL A 62 7.43 -16.12 20.63
N PRO A 63 6.48 -16.50 21.50
CA PRO A 63 5.51 -17.56 21.24
C PRO A 63 4.67 -17.27 20.00
N ILE A 64 4.37 -18.31 19.21
CA ILE A 64 3.74 -18.18 17.88
C ILE A 64 2.38 -17.46 17.92
N LEU A 65 1.58 -17.67 18.95
CA LEU A 65 0.27 -17.01 19.10
C LEU A 65 0.43 -15.50 19.31
N GLU A 66 1.41 -15.10 20.12
CA GLU A 66 1.75 -13.71 20.35
C GLU A 66 2.32 -13.06 19.06
N VAL A 67 3.15 -13.79 18.32
CA VAL A 67 3.63 -13.36 17.01
C VAL A 67 2.46 -13.08 16.07
N LEU A 68 1.49 -13.98 15.97
CA LEU A 68 0.31 -13.81 15.12
C LEU A 68 -0.51 -12.57 15.49
N ASP A 69 -0.68 -12.29 16.77
CA ASP A 69 -1.39 -11.09 17.24
C ASP A 69 -0.64 -9.80 16.85
N ILE A 70 0.68 -9.76 17.06
CA ILE A 70 1.51 -8.60 16.73
C ILE A 70 1.52 -8.35 15.21
N VAL A 71 1.76 -9.38 14.39
CA VAL A 71 1.83 -9.23 12.93
C VAL A 71 0.47 -8.94 12.32
N GLY A 72 -0.62 -9.43 12.92
CA GLY A 72 -1.99 -9.08 12.54
C GLY A 72 -2.21 -7.58 12.63
N GLY A 73 -1.92 -6.99 13.76
CA GLY A 73 -2.03 -5.54 14.00
C GLY A 73 -1.08 -4.70 13.14
N ALA A 74 0.12 -5.22 12.83
CA ALA A 74 1.13 -4.54 12.02
C ALA A 74 0.90 -4.64 10.50
N SER A 75 -0.02 -5.51 10.04
CA SER A 75 -0.25 -5.78 8.60
C SER A 75 -0.67 -4.56 7.79
N GLY A 76 -1.27 -3.56 8.43
CA GLY A 76 -1.71 -2.32 7.79
C GLY A 76 -2.94 -2.46 6.89
N ASN A 77 -3.53 -3.67 6.80
CA ASN A 77 -4.73 -3.95 6.03
C ASN A 77 -5.72 -4.78 6.86
N HIS A 78 -6.93 -4.27 7.01
CA HIS A 78 -7.95 -4.91 7.87
C HIS A 78 -8.36 -6.31 7.41
N VAL A 79 -8.36 -6.58 6.10
CA VAL A 79 -8.70 -7.91 5.56
C VAL A 79 -7.62 -8.93 5.97
N ILE A 80 -6.36 -8.54 5.88
CA ILE A 80 -5.22 -9.37 6.27
C ILE A 80 -5.19 -9.56 7.78
N GLU A 81 -5.40 -8.50 8.57
CA GLU A 81 -5.53 -8.54 10.02
C GLU A 81 -6.58 -9.57 10.48
N GLN A 82 -7.78 -9.51 9.91
CA GLN A 82 -8.84 -10.49 10.21
C GLN A 82 -8.47 -11.91 9.81
N GLY A 83 -7.81 -12.09 8.67
CA GLY A 83 -7.33 -13.40 8.23
C GLY A 83 -6.29 -13.97 9.18
N ILE A 84 -5.33 -13.17 9.62
CA ILE A 84 -4.29 -13.59 10.59
C ILE A 84 -4.93 -13.92 11.95
N LYS A 85 -5.88 -13.11 12.42
CA LYS A 85 -6.61 -13.40 13.65
C LYS A 85 -7.32 -14.75 13.59
N SER A 86 -7.97 -15.05 12.46
CA SER A 86 -8.61 -16.36 12.27
C SER A 86 -7.60 -17.52 12.21
N VAL A 87 -6.39 -17.28 11.71
CA VAL A 87 -5.28 -18.25 11.78
C VAL A 87 -4.85 -18.47 13.23
N SER A 88 -4.71 -17.40 14.01
CA SER A 88 -4.37 -17.49 15.44
C SER A 88 -5.38 -18.34 16.22
N GLU A 89 -6.68 -18.14 15.96
CA GLU A 89 -7.75 -18.94 16.56
C GLU A 89 -7.70 -20.44 16.19
N ASP A 90 -7.31 -20.76 14.93
CA ASP A 90 -7.17 -22.14 14.47
C ASP A 90 -5.90 -22.80 15.07
N VAL A 91 -4.79 -22.07 15.17
CA VAL A 91 -3.55 -22.53 15.82
C VAL A 91 -3.76 -22.74 17.33
N GLU A 92 -4.51 -21.87 18.00
CA GLU A 92 -4.88 -22.04 19.42
C GLU A 92 -5.67 -23.33 19.68
N LYS A 93 -6.49 -23.77 18.69
CA LYS A 93 -7.20 -25.06 18.74
C LYS A 93 -6.33 -26.27 18.46
N GLY A 94 -5.05 -26.05 18.11
CA GLY A 94 -4.09 -27.12 17.88
C GLY A 94 -3.79 -27.45 16.41
N ASP A 95 -4.29 -26.65 15.47
CA ASP A 95 -3.92 -26.80 14.06
C ASP A 95 -2.45 -26.37 13.83
N ASN A 96 -1.78 -27.05 12.91
CA ASN A 96 -0.48 -26.57 12.43
C ASN A 96 -0.64 -25.22 11.73
N LEU A 97 0.37 -24.35 11.84
CA LEU A 97 0.34 -23.01 11.23
C LEU A 97 0.06 -23.05 9.73
N SER A 98 0.74 -23.93 9.01
CA SER A 98 0.56 -24.12 7.56
C SER A 98 -0.86 -24.54 7.19
N VAL A 99 -1.48 -25.41 7.99
CA VAL A 99 -2.87 -25.86 7.81
C VAL A 99 -3.83 -24.71 8.08
N ALA A 100 -3.68 -24.02 9.21
CA ALA A 100 -4.52 -22.88 9.57
C ALA A 100 -4.47 -21.76 8.50
N MET A 101 -3.26 -21.44 8.00
CA MET A 101 -3.09 -20.47 6.92
C MET A 101 -3.70 -20.91 5.59
N SER A 102 -3.64 -22.20 5.25
CA SER A 102 -4.18 -22.72 3.98
C SER A 102 -5.69 -22.57 3.84
N LYS A 103 -6.40 -22.50 4.96
CA LYS A 103 -7.85 -22.26 5.00
C LYS A 103 -8.25 -20.83 4.58
N LYS A 104 -7.28 -19.92 4.45
CA LYS A 104 -7.51 -18.49 4.19
C LYS A 104 -6.94 -18.11 2.83
N ALA A 105 -7.80 -17.65 1.93
CA ALA A 105 -7.43 -17.27 0.56
C ALA A 105 -6.51 -16.03 0.45
N ILE A 106 -6.23 -15.36 1.56
CA ILE A 106 -5.36 -14.19 1.60
C ILE A 106 -3.88 -14.52 1.45
N PHE A 107 -3.48 -15.77 1.77
CA PHE A 107 -2.09 -16.18 1.74
C PHE A 107 -1.72 -16.80 0.38
N PRO A 108 -0.67 -16.29 -0.29
CA PRO A 108 -0.21 -16.86 -1.55
C PRO A 108 0.27 -18.31 -1.38
N PRO A 109 0.06 -19.18 -2.38
CA PRO A 109 0.48 -20.60 -2.29
C PRO A 109 1.97 -20.78 -2.00
N MET A 110 2.83 -19.88 -2.48
CA MET A 110 4.27 -19.92 -2.23
C MET A 110 4.58 -19.74 -0.75
N LEU A 111 3.92 -18.79 -0.07
CA LEU A 111 4.05 -18.58 1.37
C LEU A 111 3.64 -19.83 2.16
N LEU A 112 2.52 -20.45 1.80
CA LEU A 112 2.03 -21.66 2.46
C LEU A 112 3.05 -22.81 2.37
N ARG A 113 3.68 -22.97 1.21
CA ARG A 113 4.74 -23.99 1.00
C ARG A 113 5.97 -23.70 1.87
N MET A 114 6.38 -22.43 1.94
CA MET A 114 7.54 -22.03 2.75
C MET A 114 7.27 -22.18 4.25
N VAL A 115 6.06 -21.83 4.71
CA VAL A 115 5.65 -22.06 6.11
C VAL A 115 5.61 -23.54 6.43
N SER A 116 5.03 -24.38 5.56
CA SER A 116 4.97 -25.83 5.75
C SER A 116 6.37 -26.46 5.82
N ALA A 117 7.28 -26.05 4.93
CA ALA A 117 8.67 -26.50 4.96
C ALA A 117 9.42 -26.03 6.22
N GLY A 118 9.17 -24.78 6.64
CA GLY A 118 9.74 -24.21 7.86
C GLY A 118 9.23 -24.90 9.12
N GLU A 119 7.94 -25.22 9.16
CA GLU A 119 7.29 -25.95 10.25
C GLU A 119 7.85 -27.38 10.38
N ALA A 120 7.99 -28.10 9.27
CA ALA A 120 8.54 -29.43 9.24
C ALA A 120 10.03 -29.51 9.64
N THR A 121 10.79 -28.43 9.41
CA THR A 121 12.24 -28.35 9.69
C THR A 121 12.58 -27.59 10.97
N GLY A 122 11.58 -26.97 11.62
CA GLY A 122 11.78 -26.09 12.77
C GLY A 122 12.47 -24.74 12.42
N LYS A 123 12.49 -24.33 11.13
CA LYS A 123 13.18 -23.14 10.63
C LYS A 123 12.22 -22.17 9.93
N ILE A 124 11.08 -21.92 10.56
CA ILE A 124 10.05 -21.03 10.02
C ILE A 124 10.61 -19.61 9.79
N ASP A 125 11.43 -19.11 10.72
CA ASP A 125 12.10 -17.82 10.64
C ASP A 125 12.90 -17.66 9.35
N ASN A 126 13.76 -18.62 9.02
CA ASN A 126 14.59 -18.60 7.82
C ASN A 126 13.75 -18.66 6.54
N MET A 127 12.67 -19.45 6.53
CA MET A 127 11.81 -19.59 5.36
C MET A 127 11.03 -18.32 5.10
N LEU A 128 10.51 -17.69 6.16
CA LEU A 128 9.77 -16.44 6.05
C LEU A 128 10.67 -15.24 5.71
N GLU A 129 11.91 -15.21 6.21
CA GLU A 129 12.87 -14.17 5.84
C GLU A 129 13.18 -14.21 4.34
N LYS A 130 13.50 -15.39 3.80
CA LYS A 130 13.70 -15.57 2.35
C LYS A 130 12.46 -15.16 1.52
N MET A 131 11.28 -15.44 2.06
CA MET A 131 10.04 -15.04 1.41
C MET A 131 9.84 -13.53 1.40
N ALA A 132 10.21 -12.86 2.49
CA ALA A 132 10.18 -11.41 2.58
C ALA A 132 11.16 -10.77 1.59
N ASP A 133 12.41 -11.27 1.51
CA ASP A 133 13.42 -10.79 0.56
C ASP A 133 12.92 -10.94 -0.89
N PHE A 134 12.36 -12.09 -1.23
CA PHE A 134 11.78 -12.33 -2.56
C PHE A 134 10.67 -11.32 -2.91
N TRP A 135 9.78 -11.03 -1.96
CA TRP A 135 8.73 -10.04 -2.21
C TRP A 135 9.26 -8.62 -2.27
N ASP A 136 10.30 -8.28 -1.52
CA ASP A 136 10.90 -6.96 -1.60
C ASP A 136 11.51 -6.72 -2.99
N GLU A 137 12.19 -7.70 -3.58
CA GLU A 137 12.68 -7.65 -4.96
C GLU A 137 11.53 -7.48 -5.98
N GLU A 138 10.43 -8.22 -5.81
CA GLU A 138 9.26 -8.08 -6.68
C GLU A 138 8.56 -6.72 -6.53
N ILE A 139 8.54 -6.15 -5.32
CA ILE A 139 7.99 -4.83 -5.05
C ILE A 139 8.84 -3.75 -5.74
N GLU A 140 10.18 -3.83 -5.62
CA GLU A 140 11.10 -2.92 -6.30
C GLU A 140 10.90 -2.97 -7.82
N ALA A 141 10.85 -4.16 -8.41
CA ALA A 141 10.60 -4.30 -9.86
C ALA A 141 9.26 -3.69 -10.29
N MET A 142 8.21 -3.82 -9.47
CA MET A 142 6.90 -3.19 -9.75
C MET A 142 6.97 -1.67 -9.64
N LEU A 143 7.70 -1.13 -8.67
CA LEU A 143 7.88 0.31 -8.49
C LEU A 143 8.69 0.91 -9.65
N ASP A 144 9.73 0.24 -10.10
CA ASP A 144 10.54 0.65 -11.25
C ASP A 144 9.70 0.68 -12.54
N ALA A 145 8.87 -0.34 -12.75
CA ALA A 145 7.94 -0.38 -13.88
C ALA A 145 6.95 0.79 -13.84
N LEU A 146 6.40 1.12 -12.66
CA LEU A 146 5.50 2.26 -12.48
C LEU A 146 6.21 3.60 -12.74
N THR A 147 7.43 3.74 -12.26
CA THR A 147 8.24 4.96 -12.43
C THR A 147 8.59 5.18 -13.90
N SER A 148 8.92 4.12 -14.64
CA SER A 148 9.21 4.17 -16.08
C SER A 148 8.03 4.63 -16.93
N LEU A 149 6.80 4.49 -16.44
CA LEU A 149 5.60 5.00 -17.11
C LEU A 149 5.35 6.50 -16.86
N ILE A 150 5.93 7.05 -15.79
CA ILE A 150 5.76 8.47 -15.45
C ILE A 150 6.48 9.36 -16.47
N GLU A 151 7.65 8.97 -16.94
CA GLU A 151 8.46 9.75 -17.88
C GLU A 151 7.75 10.03 -19.20
N PRO A 152 7.22 9.02 -19.94
CA PRO A 152 6.43 9.28 -21.16
C PRO A 152 5.17 10.11 -20.90
N MET A 153 4.53 9.89 -19.73
CA MET A 153 3.31 10.63 -19.39
C MET A 153 3.61 12.11 -19.14
N LEU A 154 4.73 12.44 -18.50
CA LEU A 154 5.18 13.83 -18.31
C LEU A 154 5.50 14.51 -19.63
N ILE A 155 6.15 13.81 -20.57
CA ILE A 155 6.47 14.33 -21.91
C ILE A 155 5.19 14.66 -22.68
N VAL A 156 4.22 13.75 -22.68
CA VAL A 156 2.91 13.97 -23.34
C VAL A 156 2.17 15.14 -22.68
N PHE A 157 2.13 15.20 -21.36
CA PHE A 157 1.47 16.26 -20.61
C PHE A 157 2.09 17.63 -20.91
N LEU A 158 3.43 17.71 -20.91
CA LEU A 158 4.15 18.94 -21.24
C LEU A 158 3.92 19.32 -22.70
N GLY A 159 3.93 18.36 -23.62
CA GLY A 159 3.65 18.58 -25.05
C GLY A 159 2.25 19.15 -25.29
N VAL A 160 1.23 18.66 -24.58
CA VAL A 160 -0.13 19.20 -24.65
C VAL A 160 -0.20 20.64 -24.13
N ILE A 161 0.47 20.95 -23.03
CA ILE A 161 0.50 22.31 -22.48
C ILE A 161 1.19 23.26 -23.43
N VAL A 162 2.40 22.92 -23.90
CA VAL A 162 3.18 23.78 -24.80
C VAL A 162 2.45 23.94 -26.15
N GLY A 163 1.92 22.86 -26.70
CA GLY A 163 1.10 22.89 -27.92
C GLY A 163 -0.14 23.78 -27.79
N GLY A 164 -0.82 23.70 -26.64
CA GLY A 164 -1.97 24.55 -26.34
C GLY A 164 -1.61 26.04 -26.26
N ILE A 165 -0.48 26.37 -25.63
CA ILE A 165 0.01 27.77 -25.58
C ILE A 165 0.34 28.28 -27.00
N VAL A 166 1.05 27.48 -27.80
CA VAL A 166 1.39 27.83 -29.17
C VAL A 166 0.13 28.09 -29.99
N ILE A 167 -0.85 27.18 -29.97
CA ILE A 167 -2.13 27.37 -30.69
C ILE A 167 -2.83 28.64 -30.20
N ALA A 168 -2.93 28.87 -28.90
CA ALA A 168 -3.55 30.06 -28.34
C ALA A 168 -2.88 31.37 -28.81
N MET A 169 -1.55 31.34 -29.01
CA MET A 169 -0.80 32.51 -29.48
C MET A 169 -0.98 32.74 -31.00
N PHE A 170 -1.13 31.71 -31.80
CA PHE A 170 -1.34 31.82 -33.22
C PHE A 170 -2.79 32.14 -33.64
N LEU A 171 -3.79 31.76 -32.81
CA LEU A 171 -5.19 32.00 -33.09
C LEU A 171 -5.54 33.47 -33.38
N PRO A 172 -5.05 34.48 -32.60
CA PRO A 172 -5.29 35.90 -32.89
C PRO A 172 -4.66 36.36 -34.20
N ILE A 173 -3.48 35.81 -34.58
CA ILE A 173 -2.76 36.18 -35.79
C ILE A 173 -3.53 35.74 -37.04
N PHE A 174 -4.11 34.56 -37.03
CA PHE A 174 -4.96 34.07 -38.13
C PHE A 174 -6.24 34.90 -38.28
N LYS A 175 -6.88 35.32 -37.17
CA LYS A 175 -8.06 36.19 -37.22
C LYS A 175 -7.76 37.56 -37.78
N LEU A 176 -6.61 38.15 -37.49
CA LEU A 176 -6.18 39.43 -38.03
C LEU A 176 -5.97 39.35 -39.55
N ASN A 177 -5.38 38.28 -40.05
CA ASN A 177 -5.18 38.05 -41.48
C ASN A 177 -6.52 37.94 -42.26
N GLU A 178 -7.52 37.31 -41.65
CA GLU A 178 -8.85 37.16 -42.27
C GLU A 178 -9.58 38.49 -42.38
N VAL A 179 -9.50 39.34 -41.35
CA VAL A 179 -10.07 40.67 -41.35
C VAL A 179 -9.41 41.62 -42.39
N VAL A 180 -8.10 41.56 -42.53
CA VAL A 180 -7.34 42.34 -43.49
C VAL A 180 -7.64 41.91 -44.95
N SER A 181 -7.79 40.61 -45.19
CA SER A 181 -8.15 40.04 -46.51
C SER A 181 -9.54 40.46 -46.97
N GLN A 182 -10.51 40.50 -46.04
CA GLN A 182 -11.89 40.99 -46.36
C GLN A 182 -11.97 42.46 -46.69
N ASN A 183 -11.14 43.27 -46.08
CA ASN A 183 -11.11 44.73 -46.30
C ASN A 183 -10.41 45.12 -47.64
N SER A 184 -9.59 44.21 -48.19
CA SER A 184 -8.85 44.40 -49.45
C SER A 184 -9.67 44.04 -50.70
N SER A 185 -10.80 43.34 -50.55
CA SER A 185 -11.66 42.90 -51.67
C SER A 185 -12.88 43.81 -51.89
N GLY A 186 -12.95 44.94 -51.22
CA GLY A 186 -14.08 45.89 -51.24
C GLY A 186 -13.80 47.20 -52.00
N HIS A 187 -12.80 47.28 -52.86
CA HIS A 187 -12.56 48.42 -53.78
C HIS A 187 -12.50 48.01 -55.22
#